data_bb173721967180b765e6a03acea646be
#
_entry.id   bb173721967180b765e6a03acea646be
#
_cell.length_a   1.000
_cell.length_b   1.000
_cell.length_c   1.000
_cell.angle_alpha   90.00
_cell.angle_beta   90.00
_cell.angle_gamma   90.00
#
_symmetry.space_group_name_H-M   'P 1'
#
loop_
_entity.id
_entity.type
_entity.pdbx_description
1 polymer ?
#
loop_
_entity_poly.entity_id
_entity_poly.type
_entity_poly.pdbx_seq_one_letter_code
_entity_poly.pdbx_strand_id
1 'polypeptide(L)'
;MSKDQLNPELLTVCGLFDHDTVYTVPIYQRNYAWRIEQIEQLVSDIQDAVVRSESGYFLGNLVVTQRVSRNDFEVIDGQQRLTTLYLLLTFLENEGETPYSHHKGRLQYESRARATEALRRVGQESYLR
;
A
#
# COMPACT_ATOMS: atom_id res chain seq x y z
N MET A 1 2.03 1.18 29.70
CA MET A 1 1.62 0.55 28.52
C MET A 1 2.74 0.51 27.51
N SER A 2 2.88 -0.56 26.90
CA SER A 2 3.94 -0.73 25.96
C SER A 2 3.60 -0.09 24.64
N LYS A 3 4.50 0.72 24.11
CA LYS A 3 4.28 1.27 22.84
C LYS A 3 4.55 0.32 21.77
N ASP A 4 5.19 -0.80 22.12
CA ASP A 4 5.52 -1.79 21.14
C ASP A 4 4.44 -2.84 21.01
N GLN A 5 3.33 -2.64 21.71
CA GLN A 5 2.27 -3.58 21.65
C GLN A 5 1.65 -3.61 20.27
N LEU A 6 1.52 -4.78 19.70
CA LEU A 6 0.91 -4.92 18.41
C LEU A 6 -0.59 -5.01 18.55
N ASN A 7 -1.29 -4.44 17.60
CA ASN A 7 -2.74 -4.49 17.56
C ASN A 7 -3.16 -5.09 16.22
N PRO A 8 -3.11 -6.42 16.11
CA PRO A 8 -3.44 -7.04 14.84
C PRO A 8 -4.90 -6.79 14.46
N GLU A 9 -5.13 -6.59 13.21
CA GLU A 9 -6.44 -6.31 12.70
C GLU A 9 -6.59 -6.96 11.34
N LEU A 10 -7.74 -7.56 11.09
CA LEU A 10 -8.00 -8.19 9.81
C LEU A 10 -8.71 -7.19 8.91
N LEU A 11 -8.12 -6.89 7.77
CA LEU A 11 -8.69 -5.92 6.85
C LEU A 11 -8.88 -6.53 5.48
N THR A 12 -9.90 -6.08 4.78
CA THR A 12 -10.07 -6.44 3.37
C THR A 12 -9.15 -5.56 2.54
N VAL A 13 -8.95 -5.93 1.30
CA VAL A 13 -8.14 -5.12 0.38
C VAL A 13 -8.73 -3.73 0.23
N CYS A 14 -10.03 -3.62 0.08
CA CYS A 14 -10.65 -2.31 -0.05
C CYS A 14 -10.55 -1.52 1.26
N GLY A 15 -10.70 -2.20 2.39
CA GLY A 15 -10.61 -1.54 3.69
C GLY A 15 -9.21 -1.02 4.00
N LEU A 16 -8.20 -1.59 3.34
CA LEU A 16 -6.84 -1.19 3.54
C LEU A 16 -6.61 0.28 3.20
N PHE A 17 -7.29 0.77 2.18
CA PHE A 17 -7.08 2.13 1.68
C PHE A 17 -8.21 3.10 2.05
N ASP A 18 -9.04 2.71 2.99
CA ASP A 18 -10.14 3.58 3.40
C ASP A 18 -9.71 4.61 4.43
N HIS A 19 -10.59 5.51 4.73
CA HIS A 19 -10.45 6.49 5.83
C HIS A 19 -9.22 7.38 5.71
N ASP A 20 -8.89 7.77 4.49
CA ASP A 20 -7.76 8.67 4.25
C ASP A 20 -6.42 8.11 4.72
N THR A 21 -6.32 6.81 4.82
CA THR A 21 -5.08 6.18 5.20
C THR A 21 -4.03 6.36 4.11
N VAL A 22 -2.84 6.75 4.47
CA VAL A 22 -1.73 6.89 3.54
C VAL A 22 -0.59 6.02 4.01
N TYR A 23 -0.03 5.22 3.10
CA TYR A 23 1.10 4.36 3.41
C TYR A 23 2.34 4.90 2.72
N THR A 24 3.42 5.02 3.46
CA THR A 24 4.71 5.45 2.92
C THR A 24 5.72 4.35 3.10
N VAL A 25 6.36 3.95 2.01
CA VAL A 25 7.47 3.00 2.06
C VAL A 25 8.73 3.84 2.25
N PRO A 26 9.40 3.72 3.40
CA PRO A 26 10.51 4.61 3.70
C PRO A 26 11.73 4.33 2.83
N ILE A 27 12.63 5.30 2.79
CA ILE A 27 13.77 5.25 1.89
C ILE A 27 14.70 4.08 2.18
N TYR A 28 14.72 3.57 3.42
CA TYR A 28 15.60 2.46 3.76
C TYR A 28 15.03 1.09 3.38
N GLN A 29 13.78 1.04 2.93
CA GLN A 29 13.21 -0.22 2.48
C GLN A 29 13.54 -0.42 1.02
N ARG A 30 13.40 -1.67 0.57
CA ARG A 30 13.68 -1.96 -0.83
C ARG A 30 12.63 -1.34 -1.73
N ASN A 31 13.05 -0.96 -2.91
CA ASN A 31 12.11 -0.52 -3.92
C ASN A 31 11.26 -1.70 -4.37
N TYR A 32 10.19 -1.41 -5.08
CA TYR A 32 9.32 -2.45 -5.59
C TYR A 32 10.14 -3.35 -6.52
N ALA A 33 10.17 -4.62 -6.22
CA ALA A 33 11.03 -5.54 -6.93
C ALA A 33 10.35 -6.85 -7.31
N TRP A 34 9.05 -6.96 -7.13
CA TRP A 34 8.36 -8.18 -7.53
C TRP A 34 8.45 -8.35 -9.03
N ARG A 35 8.70 -9.59 -9.43
CA ARG A 35 8.81 -9.91 -10.85
C ARG A 35 7.48 -10.51 -11.29
N ILE A 36 7.40 -10.75 -12.59
CA ILE A 36 6.15 -11.24 -13.16
C ILE A 36 5.71 -12.54 -12.50
N GLU A 37 6.64 -13.37 -12.07
CA GLU A 37 6.29 -14.65 -11.46
C GLU A 37 5.54 -14.47 -10.15
N GLN A 38 5.98 -13.52 -9.32
CA GLN A 38 5.29 -13.27 -8.05
C GLN A 38 3.94 -12.63 -8.29
N ILE A 39 3.84 -11.74 -9.26
CA ILE A 39 2.57 -11.09 -9.60
C ILE A 39 1.59 -12.13 -10.11
N GLU A 40 2.04 -13.00 -11.01
CA GLU A 40 1.18 -14.03 -11.55
C GLU A 40 0.71 -14.99 -10.47
N GLN A 41 1.57 -15.30 -9.53
CA GLN A 41 1.20 -16.19 -8.43
C GLN A 41 0.11 -15.56 -7.58
N LEU A 42 0.23 -14.28 -7.26
CA LEU A 42 -0.77 -13.60 -6.45
C LEU A 42 -2.11 -13.57 -7.19
N VAL A 43 -2.11 -13.20 -8.45
CA VAL A 43 -3.33 -13.11 -9.23
C VAL A 43 -3.97 -14.50 -9.36
N SER A 44 -3.16 -15.52 -9.59
CA SER A 44 -3.66 -16.88 -9.72
C SER A 44 -4.29 -17.36 -8.41
N ASP A 45 -3.67 -17.05 -7.29
CA ASP A 45 -4.20 -17.44 -5.99
C ASP A 45 -5.54 -16.76 -5.72
N ILE A 46 -5.67 -15.49 -6.09
CA ILE A 46 -6.92 -14.77 -5.91
C ILE A 46 -8.00 -15.36 -6.81
N GLN A 47 -7.65 -15.65 -8.06
CA GLN A 47 -8.62 -16.22 -9.00
C GLN A 47 -9.10 -17.59 -8.52
N ASP A 48 -8.19 -18.39 -8.00
CA ASP A 48 -8.55 -19.71 -7.48
C ASP A 48 -9.51 -19.58 -6.30
N ALA A 49 -9.28 -18.64 -5.42
CA ALA A 49 -10.15 -18.43 -4.28
C ALA A 49 -11.55 -18.00 -4.74
N VAL A 50 -11.63 -17.15 -5.76
CA VAL A 50 -12.91 -16.70 -6.30
C VAL A 50 -13.65 -17.87 -6.94
N VAL A 51 -12.94 -18.69 -7.72
CA VAL A 51 -13.56 -19.82 -8.40
C VAL A 51 -14.10 -20.82 -7.38
N ARG A 52 -13.38 -21.03 -6.29
CA ARG A 52 -13.83 -21.95 -5.25
C ARG A 52 -14.87 -21.34 -4.33
N SER A 53 -15.24 -20.09 -4.58
CA SER A 53 -16.25 -19.39 -3.79
C SER A 53 -15.90 -19.33 -2.31
N GLU A 54 -14.62 -19.16 -2.02
CA GLU A 54 -14.19 -19.07 -0.64
C GLU A 54 -14.65 -17.75 -0.05
N SER A 55 -15.11 -17.77 1.18
CA SER A 55 -15.61 -16.57 1.82
C SER A 55 -14.46 -15.61 2.17
N GLY A 56 -13.24 -16.10 2.23
CA GLY A 56 -12.10 -15.25 2.46
C GLY A 56 -10.83 -15.97 2.08
N TYR A 57 -9.85 -15.21 1.68
CA TYR A 57 -8.54 -15.74 1.33
C TYR A 57 -7.48 -14.82 1.93
N PHE A 58 -6.63 -15.37 2.77
CA PHE A 58 -5.64 -14.56 3.46
C PHE A 58 -4.48 -14.26 2.51
N LEU A 59 -4.27 -12.99 2.23
CA LEU A 59 -3.25 -12.57 1.28
C LEU A 59 -1.88 -12.35 1.91
N GLY A 60 -1.81 -12.21 3.22
CA GLY A 60 -0.53 -12.00 3.88
C GLY A 60 -0.62 -10.91 4.93
N ASN A 61 0.52 -10.60 5.51
CA ASN A 61 0.60 -9.61 6.57
C ASN A 61 1.18 -8.31 6.07
N LEU A 62 0.72 -7.23 6.65
CA LEU A 62 1.29 -5.92 6.45
C LEU A 62 1.61 -5.37 7.84
N VAL A 63 2.84 -4.94 8.03
CA VAL A 63 3.25 -4.35 9.31
C VAL A 63 3.56 -2.89 9.07
N VAL A 64 2.90 -2.03 9.84
CA VAL A 64 3.07 -0.58 9.71
C VAL A 64 3.24 0.04 11.07
N THR A 65 3.78 1.25 11.09
CA THR A 65 3.83 2.05 12.31
C THR A 65 3.25 3.41 12.00
N GLN A 66 2.52 3.97 12.94
CA GLN A 66 1.87 5.25 12.74
C GLN A 66 2.91 6.36 12.74
N ARG A 67 2.74 7.29 11.82
CA ARG A 67 3.63 8.45 11.74
C ARG A 67 2.99 9.60 12.51
N VAL A 68 3.18 10.80 12.02
CA VAL A 68 2.72 12.00 12.71
C VAL A 68 1.20 12.06 12.79
N SER A 69 0.54 11.81 11.69
CA SER A 69 -0.90 11.91 11.62
C SER A 69 -1.51 10.55 11.89
N ARG A 70 -2.75 10.50 12.39
CA ARG A 70 -3.36 9.25 12.74
C ARG A 70 -3.58 8.31 11.59
N ASN A 71 -3.70 8.80 10.38
CA ASN A 71 -3.92 7.95 9.21
C ASN A 71 -2.69 7.86 8.31
N ASP A 72 -1.52 8.20 8.84
CA ASP A 72 -0.29 8.22 8.08
C ASP A 72 0.61 7.13 8.63
N PHE A 73 0.89 6.12 7.84
CA PHE A 73 1.59 4.94 8.29
C PHE A 73 2.86 4.72 7.49
N GLU A 74 3.90 4.29 8.18
CA GLU A 74 5.14 3.91 7.56
C GLU A 74 5.13 2.39 7.41
N VAL A 75 5.42 1.88 6.23
CA VAL A 75 5.38 0.44 5.98
C VAL A 75 6.67 -0.19 6.45
N ILE A 76 6.57 -1.13 7.37
CA ILE A 76 7.72 -1.83 7.91
C ILE A 76 7.94 -3.13 7.16
N ASP A 77 6.88 -3.83 6.83
CA ASP A 77 6.98 -5.10 6.13
C ASP A 77 5.74 -5.30 5.27
N GLY A 78 5.91 -5.97 4.14
CA GLY A 78 4.81 -6.25 3.23
C GLY A 78 4.70 -5.27 2.08
N GLN A 79 5.73 -4.45 1.86
CA GLN A 79 5.66 -3.41 0.84
C GLN A 79 5.48 -3.95 -0.57
N GLN A 80 6.04 -5.12 -0.87
CA GLN A 80 5.93 -5.67 -2.22
C GLN A 80 4.48 -6.05 -2.51
N ARG A 81 3.85 -6.74 -1.58
CA ARG A 81 2.47 -7.17 -1.78
C ARG A 81 1.52 -5.99 -1.77
N LEU A 82 1.73 -5.03 -0.86
CA LEU A 82 0.89 -3.84 -0.80
C LEU A 82 0.95 -3.08 -2.12
N THR A 83 2.14 -2.92 -2.67
CA THR A 83 2.31 -2.22 -3.94
C THR A 83 1.62 -2.98 -5.08
N THR A 84 1.75 -4.32 -5.08
CA THR A 84 1.11 -5.11 -6.11
C THR A 84 -0.41 -5.00 -6.04
N LEU A 85 -0.98 -5.00 -4.84
CA LEU A 85 -2.41 -4.84 -4.68
C LEU A 85 -2.86 -3.45 -5.15
N TYR A 86 -2.07 -2.43 -4.85
CA TYR A 86 -2.36 -1.07 -5.29
C TYR A 86 -2.37 -1.02 -6.83
N LEU A 87 -1.38 -1.62 -7.47
CA LEU A 87 -1.29 -1.62 -8.92
C LEU A 87 -2.43 -2.42 -9.53
N LEU A 88 -2.82 -3.52 -8.91
CA LEU A 88 -3.92 -4.32 -9.41
C LEU A 88 -5.23 -3.54 -9.35
N LEU A 89 -5.47 -2.82 -8.26
CA LEU A 89 -6.67 -1.99 -8.14
C LEU A 89 -6.68 -0.90 -9.22
N THR A 90 -5.52 -0.31 -9.48
CA THR A 90 -5.41 0.70 -10.51
C THR A 90 -5.72 0.11 -11.89
N PHE A 91 -5.21 -1.09 -12.15
CA PHE A 91 -5.47 -1.74 -13.43
C PHE A 91 -6.97 -2.04 -13.59
N LEU A 92 -7.58 -2.59 -12.56
CA LEU A 92 -9.00 -2.93 -12.63
C LEU A 92 -9.87 -1.68 -12.82
N GLU A 93 -9.51 -0.61 -12.17
CA GLU A 93 -10.27 0.62 -12.33
C GLU A 93 -10.10 1.18 -13.74
N ASN A 94 -8.88 1.17 -14.26
CA ASN A 94 -8.63 1.69 -15.61
C ASN A 94 -9.33 0.87 -16.68
N GLU A 95 -9.51 -0.43 -16.44
CA GLU A 95 -10.20 -1.30 -17.38
C GLU A 95 -11.71 -1.27 -17.21
N GLY A 96 -12.20 -0.48 -16.27
CA GLY A 96 -13.64 -0.37 -16.04
C GLY A 96 -14.26 -1.56 -15.32
N GLU A 97 -13.42 -2.40 -14.72
CA GLU A 97 -13.91 -3.60 -14.04
C GLU A 97 -14.44 -3.30 -12.64
N THR A 98 -14.14 -2.15 -12.09
CA THR A 98 -14.63 -1.76 -10.77
C THR A 98 -14.72 -0.24 -10.68
N PRO A 99 -15.71 0.29 -9.97
CA PRO A 99 -15.77 1.72 -9.71
C PRO A 99 -14.88 2.15 -8.55
N TYR A 100 -14.23 1.18 -7.87
CA TYR A 100 -13.43 1.50 -6.70
C TYR A 100 -12.20 2.34 -7.09
N SER A 101 -12.01 3.46 -6.46
CA SER A 101 -10.88 4.33 -6.72
C SER A 101 -10.32 4.95 -5.45
N HIS A 102 -10.72 4.46 -4.29
CA HIS A 102 -10.30 5.04 -3.02
C HIS A 102 -8.81 4.88 -2.77
N HIS A 103 -8.17 3.93 -3.43
CA HIS A 103 -6.74 3.68 -3.20
C HIS A 103 -5.84 4.75 -3.79
N LYS A 104 -6.35 5.56 -4.69
CA LYS A 104 -5.52 6.52 -5.40
C LYS A 104 -4.87 7.50 -4.44
N GLY A 105 -3.57 7.70 -4.60
CA GLY A 105 -2.82 8.63 -3.78
C GLY A 105 -2.52 8.15 -2.37
N ARG A 106 -2.82 6.89 -2.07
CA ARG A 106 -2.67 6.42 -0.70
C ARG A 106 -1.44 5.54 -0.47
N LEU A 107 -0.59 5.44 -1.48
CA LEU A 107 0.67 4.73 -1.35
C LEU A 107 1.76 5.57 -1.97
N GLN A 108 2.85 5.75 -1.28
CA GLN A 108 3.97 6.48 -1.83
C GLN A 108 5.27 5.86 -1.35
N TYR A 109 6.28 5.98 -2.18
CA TYR A 109 7.62 5.52 -1.83
C TYR A 109 8.50 6.75 -1.60
N GLU A 110 9.19 6.76 -0.49
CA GLU A 110 10.20 7.78 -0.27
C GLU A 110 11.44 7.40 -1.05
N SER A 111 12.15 8.38 -1.52
CA SER A 111 13.42 8.14 -2.19
C SER A 111 14.35 9.27 -1.80
N ARG A 112 15.63 9.06 -2.03
CA ARG A 112 16.59 10.08 -1.72
C ARG A 112 16.31 11.35 -2.53
N ALA A 113 15.96 11.20 -3.80
CA ALA A 113 15.64 12.35 -4.62
C ALA A 113 14.40 13.07 -4.09
N ARG A 114 13.38 12.31 -3.70
CA ARG A 114 12.15 12.90 -3.19
C ARG A 114 12.41 13.60 -1.85
N ALA A 115 13.21 13.00 -0.99
CA ALA A 115 13.53 13.61 0.30
C ALA A 115 14.31 14.92 0.07
N THR A 116 15.24 14.92 -0.86
CA THR A 116 16.00 16.12 -1.18
C THR A 116 15.09 17.20 -1.73
N GLU A 117 14.19 16.82 -2.59
CA GLU A 117 13.24 17.74 -3.18
C GLU A 117 12.34 18.36 -2.11
N ALA A 118 11.88 17.55 -1.17
CA ALA A 118 11.03 18.04 -0.10
C ALA A 118 11.77 19.04 0.76
N LEU A 119 13.04 18.77 1.08
CA LEU A 119 13.82 19.67 1.87
C LEU A 119 14.05 20.99 1.13
N ARG A 120 14.28 20.91 -0.17
CA ARG A 120 14.50 22.10 -0.94
C ARG A 120 13.25 22.96 -1.01
N ARG A 121 12.10 22.35 -1.00
CA ARG A 121 10.83 23.05 -1.13
C ARG A 121 10.29 23.60 0.16
N VAL A 122 10.90 23.27 1.27
CA VAL A 122 10.41 23.74 2.56
C VAL A 122 10.28 25.25 2.59
N GLY A 123 11.17 25.98 1.94
CA GLY A 123 11.11 27.41 1.93
C GLY A 123 10.27 28.00 0.81
N GLN A 124 9.63 27.17 0.01
CA GLN A 124 8.87 27.65 -1.11
C GLN A 124 7.44 27.35 -0.89
N GLU A 125 6.57 28.24 -1.37
CA GLU A 125 5.26 27.99 -1.17
C GLU A 125 4.63 27.08 -2.08
N SER A 126 5.08 26.91 -3.24
CA SER A 126 4.51 26.07 -4.19
C SER A 126 5.04 24.71 -4.08
N TYR A 127 4.36 23.85 -3.48
CA TYR A 127 4.82 22.56 -3.25
C TYR A 127 3.96 21.56 -3.84
N LEU A 128 3.69 21.61 -5.00
CA LEU A 128 2.75 20.83 -5.51
C LEU A 128 3.07 19.79 -6.24
N ARG A 129 2.84 19.32 -6.27
CA ARG A 129 2.81 18.53 -6.96
C ARG A 129 2.84 17.86 -6.99
#